data_afb559594b76a629c4169b13a2998b3e
#
_entry.id   afb559594b76a629c4169b13a2998b3e
#
_cell.length_a   1.000
_cell.length_b   1.000
_cell.length_c   1.000
_cell.angle_alpha   90.00
_cell.angle_beta   90.00
_cell.angle_gamma   90.00
#
_symmetry.space_group_name_H-M   'P 1'
#
loop_
_entity.id
_entity.type
_entity.pdbx_description
1 polymer ?
#
loop_
_entity_poly.entity_id
_entity_poly.type
_entity_poly.pdbx_seq_one_letter_code
_entity_poly.pdbx_strand_id
1 'polypeptide(L)' 'MKDTDKDRSYIGDGVYIANDGFHIILELTAQKPQHRIALEPVVFDALVAYQKRLAEKYEGKE' A
#
# COMPACT_ATOMS: atom_id res chain seq x y z
N MET A 1 7.30 -16.17 4.08
CA MET A 1 6.24 -15.94 4.98
C MET A 1 6.64 -15.14 6.16
N LYS A 2 7.59 -15.61 6.92
CA LYS A 2 8.00 -14.87 8.07
C LYS A 2 8.64 -13.57 7.73
N ASP A 3 9.33 -13.53 6.61
CA ASP A 3 9.95 -12.28 6.18
C ASP A 3 8.92 -11.23 5.90
N THR A 4 7.80 -11.64 5.33
CA THR A 4 6.73 -10.71 5.06
C THR A 4 6.19 -10.12 6.35
N ASP A 5 6.06 -10.95 7.36
CA ASP A 5 5.56 -10.48 8.64
C ASP A 5 6.51 -9.49 9.28
N LYS A 6 7.80 -9.71 9.12
CA LYS A 6 8.77 -8.82 9.72
C LYS A 6 8.69 -7.42 9.14
N ASP A 7 8.39 -7.33 7.88
CA ASP A 7 8.33 -6.04 7.20
C ASP A 7 6.94 -5.46 7.20
N ARG A 8 6.00 -6.13 7.81
CA ARG A 8 4.62 -5.71 7.80
C ARG A 8 4.43 -4.50 8.69
N SER A 9 3.75 -3.50 8.18
CA SER A 9 3.53 -2.26 8.90
C SER A 9 2.09 -1.82 8.74
N TYR A 10 1.54 -1.24 9.80
CA TYR A 10 0.19 -0.70 9.76
C TYR A 10 0.24 0.72 9.21
N ILE A 11 -0.58 1.00 8.20
CA ILE A 11 -0.57 2.33 7.61
C ILE A 11 -1.84 3.11 7.86
N GLY A 12 -2.85 2.49 8.47
CA GLY A 12 -4.04 3.22 8.87
C GLY A 12 -5.30 2.61 8.27
N ASP A 13 -6.42 2.89 8.91
CA ASP A 13 -7.75 2.48 8.42
C ASP A 13 -7.85 0.98 8.22
N GLY A 14 -7.16 0.21 9.03
CA GLY A 14 -7.23 -1.23 8.92
C GLY A 14 -6.39 -1.80 7.80
N VAL A 15 -5.50 -1.01 7.24
CA VAL A 15 -4.67 -1.44 6.12
C VAL A 15 -3.25 -1.67 6.60
N TYR A 16 -2.70 -2.82 6.25
CA TYR A 16 -1.31 -3.14 6.50
C TYR A 16 -0.57 -3.21 5.20
N ILE A 17 0.70 -2.94 5.25
CA ILE A 17 1.56 -3.03 4.08
C ILE A 17 2.69 -4.00 4.38
N ALA A 18 3.05 -4.78 3.39
CA ALA A 18 4.10 -5.76 3.52
C ALA A 18 4.77 -5.92 2.17
N ASN A 19 5.73 -6.84 2.10
CA ASN A 19 6.35 -7.14 0.82
C ASN A 19 6.85 -8.57 0.84
N ASP A 20 7.04 -9.12 -0.34
CA ASP A 20 7.56 -10.48 -0.47
C ASP A 20 8.92 -10.49 -1.16
N GLY A 21 9.58 -9.33 -1.17
CA GLY A 21 10.86 -9.21 -1.84
C GLY A 21 10.74 -8.66 -3.25
N PHE A 22 9.55 -8.61 -3.78
CA PHE A 22 9.30 -8.07 -5.11
C PHE A 22 8.04 -7.23 -5.15
N HIS A 23 6.93 -7.77 -4.64
CA HIS A 23 5.66 -7.05 -4.65
C HIS A 23 5.48 -6.25 -3.38
N ILE A 24 4.80 -5.13 -3.49
CA ILE A 24 4.27 -4.41 -2.35
C ILE A 24 2.87 -4.97 -2.11
N ILE A 25 2.62 -5.42 -0.91
CA ILE A 25 1.38 -6.11 -0.60
C ILE A 25 0.56 -5.28 0.36
N LEU A 26 -0.69 -5.02 -0.01
CA LEU A 26 -1.63 -4.32 0.84
C LEU A 26 -2.62 -5.32 1.38
N GLU A 27 -2.87 -5.27 2.68
CA GLU A 27 -3.76 -6.20 3.34
C GLU A 27 -4.83 -5.46 4.11
N LEU A 28 -6.06 -5.87 3.93
CA LEU A 28 -7.18 -5.39 4.74
C LEU A 28 -7.51 -6.47 5.74
N THR A 29 -7.29 -6.20 7.01
CA THR A 29 -7.51 -7.19 8.03
C THR A 29 -8.81 -7.00 8.77
N ALA A 30 -9.44 -5.84 8.62
CA ALA A 30 -10.67 -5.56 9.35
C ALA A 30 -11.86 -6.30 8.78
N GLN A 31 -11.74 -6.81 7.58
CA GLN A 31 -12.85 -7.48 6.91
C GLN A 31 -12.60 -8.96 6.78
N LYS A 32 -13.68 -9.68 6.61
CA LYS A 32 -13.60 -11.12 6.44
C LYS A 32 -14.35 -11.51 5.19
N PRO A 33 -13.71 -12.28 4.31
CA PRO A 33 -12.33 -12.73 4.43
C PRO A 33 -11.35 -11.58 4.22
N GLN A 34 -10.14 -11.80 4.64
CA GLN A 34 -9.10 -10.80 4.42
C GLN A 34 -8.84 -10.64 2.94
N HIS A 35 -8.48 -9.43 2.57
CA HIS A 35 -8.19 -9.12 1.19
C HIS A 35 -6.74 -8.67 1.08
N ARG A 36 -6.08 -9.11 0.03
CA ARG A 36 -4.70 -8.77 -0.23
C ARG A 36 -4.54 -8.36 -1.66
N ILE A 37 -3.72 -7.38 -1.89
CA ILE A 37 -3.40 -6.90 -3.23
C ILE A 37 -1.89 -6.87 -3.35
N ALA A 38 -1.36 -7.58 -4.34
CA ALA A 38 0.08 -7.58 -4.59
C ALA A 38 0.37 -6.67 -5.77
N LEU A 39 1.16 -5.65 -5.54
CA LEU A 39 1.47 -4.65 -6.55
C LEU A 39 2.90 -4.84 -7.03
N GLU A 40 3.08 -4.97 -8.33
CA GLU A 40 4.42 -4.97 -8.89
C GLU A 40 5.03 -3.58 -8.72
N PRO A 41 6.35 -3.50 -8.73
CA PRO A 41 6.98 -2.20 -8.50
C PRO A 41 6.52 -1.11 -9.46
N VAL A 42 6.33 -1.45 -10.73
CA VAL A 42 5.90 -0.44 -11.69
C VAL A 42 4.48 0.03 -11.40
N VAL A 43 3.65 -0.88 -10.92
CA VAL A 43 2.28 -0.53 -10.56
C VAL A 43 2.27 0.33 -9.31
N PHE A 44 3.11 -0.01 -8.35
CA PHE A 44 3.20 0.80 -7.14
C PHE A 44 3.72 2.19 -7.48
N ASP A 45 4.67 2.29 -8.41
CA ASP A 45 5.16 3.60 -8.82
C ASP A 45 4.03 4.44 -9.41
N ALA A 46 3.14 3.81 -10.16
CA ALA A 46 2.00 4.53 -10.72
C ALA A 46 1.07 5.04 -9.62
N LEU A 47 0.92 4.23 -8.58
CA LEU A 47 0.11 4.66 -7.45
C LEU A 47 0.73 5.86 -6.75
N VAL A 48 2.02 5.84 -6.55
CA VAL A 48 2.71 6.95 -5.93
C VAL A 48 2.60 8.20 -6.80
N ALA A 49 2.72 8.04 -8.10
CA ALA A 49 2.60 9.18 -9.01
C ALA A 49 1.19 9.78 -8.93
N TYR A 50 0.20 8.93 -8.83
CA TYR A 50 -1.17 9.41 -8.71
C TYR A 50 -1.36 10.20 -7.40
N GLN A 51 -0.81 9.67 -6.33
CA GLN A 51 -0.92 10.34 -5.04
C GLN A 51 -0.25 11.70 -5.08
N LYS A 52 0.89 11.79 -5.75
CA LYS A 52 1.60 13.07 -5.84
C LYS A 52 0.80 14.09 -6.63
N ARG A 53 0.20 13.67 -7.73
CA ARG A 53 -0.64 14.58 -8.51
C ARG A 53 -1.82 15.06 -7.69
N LEU A 54 -2.39 14.14 -6.92
CA LEU A 54 -3.53 14.48 -6.10
C LEU A 54 -3.14 15.49 -5.02
N ALA A 55 -1.99 15.28 -4.39
CA ALA A 55 -1.53 16.20 -3.36
C ALA A 55 -1.27 17.57 -3.93
N GLU A 56 -0.65 17.64 -5.10
CA GLU A 56 -0.40 18.92 -5.73
C GLU A 56 -1.67 19.63 -6.07
N LYS A 57 -2.66 18.87 -6.53
CA LYS A 57 -3.92 19.48 -6.92
C LYS A 57 -4.65 20.10 -5.75
N TYR A 58 -4.66 19.41 -4.62
CA TYR A 58 -5.45 19.88 -3.49
C TYR A 58 -4.65 20.74 -2.53
N GLU A 59 -3.41 20.41 -2.32
CA GLU A 59 -2.59 21.20 -1.42
C GLU A 59 -2.21 22.53 -2.03
N GLY A 60 -2.03 22.54 -3.33
CA GLY A 60 -1.65 23.78 -3.98
C GLY A 60 -2.71 24.85 -3.87
N LYS A 61 -3.92 24.46 -3.56
CA LYS A 61 -4.98 25.43 -3.46
C LYS A 61 -4.96 26.17 -2.17
N GLU A 62 -4.29 25.64 -1.21
CA GLU A 62 -4.20 26.31 0.05
C GLU A 62 -3.13 27.35 0.00
#